data_74c09662e771c47d5baf86ff0a7fc964
#
_entry.id   74c09662e771c47d5baf86ff0a7fc964
#
_cell.length_a   1.000
_cell.length_b   1.000
_cell.length_c   1.000
_cell.angle_alpha   90.00
_cell.angle_beta   90.00
_cell.angle_gamma   90.00
#
_symmetry.space_group_name_H-M   'P 1'
#
loop_
_entity.id
_entity.type
_entity.pdbx_description
1 polymer ?
#
loop_
_entity_poly.entity_id
_entity_poly.type
_entity_poly.pdbx_seq_one_letter_code
_entity_poly.pdbx_strand_id
1 'polypeptide(L)'
;MKCKILHESAGRIRVHLNCRRMTLHQADVLEYYLRNVDGVREVSVFDRTQDAVIVYRADRAALVHALAAFSFDKAETMDLVPDHTTRKLNREFEDKLSWTVIRRVISKLFFPLPVTTALAICHSIKYIREGIEALLHGKLSVAVLDATA
;
A
#
# COMPACT_ATOMS: atom_id res chain seq x y z
N MET A 1 2.49 22.82 11.64
CA MET A 1 1.88 22.70 10.29
C MET A 1 0.47 23.31 10.28
N LYS A 2 0.00 23.92 9.16
CA LYS A 2 -1.39 24.42 9.08
C LYS A 2 -2.33 23.26 8.74
N CYS A 3 -3.34 23.03 9.59
CA CYS A 3 -4.38 22.03 9.35
C CYS A 3 -5.76 22.65 9.56
N LYS A 4 -6.78 22.10 8.89
CA LYS A 4 -8.18 22.52 9.01
C LYS A 4 -9.00 21.34 9.53
N ILE A 5 -9.75 21.55 10.59
CA ILE A 5 -10.70 20.55 11.09
C ILE A 5 -11.86 20.46 10.10
N LEU A 6 -12.10 19.30 9.53
CA LEU A 6 -13.21 19.01 8.63
C LEU A 6 -14.43 18.51 9.37
N HIS A 7 -14.22 17.64 10.34
CA HIS A 7 -15.29 17.05 11.14
C HIS A 7 -14.74 16.67 12.52
N GLU A 8 -15.57 16.86 13.54
CA GLU A 8 -15.24 16.48 14.91
C GLU A 8 -16.47 15.84 15.56
N SER A 9 -16.26 14.77 16.28
CA SER A 9 -17.24 14.09 17.14
C SER A 9 -16.54 13.64 18.42
N ALA A 10 -17.30 13.17 19.41
CA ALA A 10 -16.73 12.72 20.67
C ALA A 10 -15.69 11.60 20.45
N GLY A 11 -14.43 11.91 20.74
CA GLY A 11 -13.30 10.98 20.61
C GLY A 11 -12.80 10.72 19.18
N ARG A 12 -13.28 11.47 18.18
CA ARG A 12 -12.83 11.35 16.80
C ARG A 12 -12.76 12.70 16.10
N ILE A 13 -11.63 12.97 15.46
CA ILE A 13 -11.41 14.18 14.68
C ILE A 13 -10.91 13.85 13.29
N ARG A 14 -11.42 14.53 12.27
CA ARG A 14 -10.88 14.51 10.92
C ARG A 14 -10.31 15.86 10.57
N VAL A 15 -9.04 15.88 10.21
CA VAL A 15 -8.31 17.09 9.85
C VAL A 15 -7.80 17.00 8.42
N HIS A 16 -7.88 18.12 7.70
CA HIS A 16 -7.25 18.29 6.41
C HIS A 16 -5.91 19.01 6.59
N LEU A 17 -4.89 18.46 5.99
CA LEU A 17 -3.52 18.94 6.05
C LEU A 17 -3.28 19.88 4.87
N ASN A 18 -2.97 21.13 5.13
CA ASN A 18 -2.73 22.10 4.07
C ASN A 18 -1.31 21.93 3.48
N CYS A 19 -1.08 20.83 2.82
CA CYS A 19 0.14 20.53 2.06
C CYS A 19 -0.18 20.38 0.57
N ARG A 20 0.75 20.73 -0.31
CA ARG A 20 0.52 20.70 -1.77
C ARG A 20 0.33 19.28 -2.31
N ARG A 21 1.05 18.33 -1.78
CA ARG A 21 0.99 16.89 -2.11
C ARG A 21 1.68 16.13 -1.00
N MET A 22 1.06 15.07 -0.52
CA MET A 22 1.63 14.21 0.49
C MET A 22 2.18 12.93 -0.18
N THR A 23 3.42 12.60 0.13
CA THR A 23 4.01 11.31 -0.29
C THR A 23 3.54 10.19 0.64
N LEU A 24 3.66 8.93 0.21
CA LEU A 24 3.36 7.78 1.06
C LEU A 24 4.20 7.78 2.34
N HIS A 25 5.49 8.08 2.21
CA HIS A 25 6.40 8.17 3.35
C HIS A 25 5.97 9.28 4.32
N GLN A 26 5.62 10.45 3.84
CA GLN A 26 5.11 11.55 4.68
C GLN A 26 3.81 11.17 5.42
N ALA A 27 2.92 10.42 4.74
CA ALA A 27 1.71 9.92 5.38
C ALA A 27 2.04 8.93 6.51
N ASP A 28 3.01 8.04 6.29
CA ASP A 28 3.48 7.11 7.31
C ASP A 28 4.15 7.84 8.48
N VAL A 29 5.04 8.79 8.21
CA VAL A 29 5.70 9.62 9.24
C VAL A 29 4.66 10.33 10.13
N LEU A 30 3.65 10.95 9.51
CA LEU A 30 2.58 11.61 10.26
C LEU A 30 1.75 10.61 11.09
N GLU A 31 1.44 9.45 10.51
CA GLU A 31 0.66 8.41 11.19
C GLU A 31 1.40 7.88 12.42
N TYR A 32 2.68 7.54 12.28
CA TYR A 32 3.52 7.08 13.39
C TYR A 32 3.74 8.16 14.44
N TYR A 33 3.96 9.40 14.03
CA TYR A 33 4.07 10.52 14.97
C TYR A 33 2.81 10.68 15.83
N LEU A 34 1.64 10.69 15.20
CA LEU A 34 0.37 10.87 15.89
C LEU A 34 0.00 9.67 16.78
N ARG A 35 0.39 8.45 16.39
CA ARG A 35 0.20 7.25 17.23
C ARG A 35 1.00 7.30 18.53
N ASN A 36 2.13 8.00 18.55
CA ASN A 36 2.96 8.18 19.72
C ASN A 36 2.46 9.30 20.66
N VAL A 37 1.38 10.01 20.29
CA VAL A 37 0.75 11.00 21.17
C VAL A 37 -0.11 10.28 22.21
N ASP A 38 0.09 10.63 23.48
CA ASP A 38 -0.63 10.01 24.59
C ASP A 38 -2.14 10.13 24.42
N GLY A 39 -2.84 8.99 24.63
CA GLY A 39 -4.28 8.90 24.53
C GLY A 39 -4.84 8.83 23.10
N VAL A 40 -4.02 8.82 22.07
CA VAL A 40 -4.42 8.48 20.71
C VAL A 40 -4.54 6.96 20.60
N ARG A 41 -5.66 6.48 20.05
CA ARG A 41 -5.94 5.04 19.88
C ARG A 41 -5.66 4.55 18.47
N GLU A 42 -6.14 5.31 17.51
CA GLU A 42 -6.07 4.94 16.12
C GLU A 42 -5.85 6.19 15.27
N VAL A 43 -5.00 6.06 14.27
CA VAL A 43 -4.73 7.10 13.28
C VAL A 43 -4.79 6.46 11.91
N SER A 44 -5.49 7.12 11.01
CA SER A 44 -5.51 6.77 9.59
C SER A 44 -5.23 8.02 8.77
N VAL A 45 -4.13 8.02 8.04
CA VAL A 45 -3.73 9.14 7.17
C VAL A 45 -3.96 8.76 5.71
N PHE A 46 -4.63 9.63 4.97
CA PHE A 46 -4.96 9.44 3.56
C PHE A 46 -4.10 10.36 2.69
N ASP A 47 -3.10 9.80 2.03
CA ASP A 47 -2.13 10.53 1.20
C ASP A 47 -2.79 11.28 0.03
N ARG A 48 -3.83 10.69 -0.58
CA ARG A 48 -4.51 11.27 -1.75
C ARG A 48 -5.38 12.47 -1.41
N THR A 49 -6.12 12.40 -0.30
CA THR A 49 -7.01 13.47 0.15
C THR A 49 -6.34 14.43 1.13
N GLN A 50 -5.14 14.08 1.61
CA GLN A 50 -4.39 14.83 2.61
C GLN A 50 -5.17 15.01 3.92
N ASP A 51 -5.98 14.03 4.24
CA ASP A 51 -6.76 14.01 5.47
C ASP A 51 -6.16 13.03 6.48
N ALA A 52 -6.28 13.36 7.75
CA ALA A 52 -6.00 12.44 8.85
C ALA A 52 -7.26 12.27 9.70
N VAL A 53 -7.59 11.03 10.00
CA VAL A 53 -8.65 10.66 10.93
C VAL A 53 -7.98 10.10 12.18
N ILE A 54 -8.30 10.70 13.31
CA ILE A 54 -7.68 10.39 14.60
C ILE A 54 -8.78 10.03 15.59
N VAL A 55 -8.68 8.84 16.17
CA VAL A 55 -9.53 8.38 17.27
C VAL A 55 -8.73 8.52 18.56
N TYR A 56 -9.23 9.24 19.52
CA TYR A 56 -8.51 9.58 20.74
C TYR A 56 -9.40 9.51 21.99
N ARG A 57 -8.75 9.31 23.13
CA ARG A 57 -9.34 9.44 24.47
C ARG A 57 -8.65 10.51 25.32
N ALA A 58 -7.62 11.15 24.74
CA ALA A 58 -6.88 12.22 25.37
C ALA A 58 -7.67 13.53 25.39
N ASP A 59 -7.09 14.52 26.08
CA ASP A 59 -7.57 15.90 25.97
C ASP A 59 -7.39 16.41 24.54
N ARG A 60 -8.47 16.98 24.00
CA ARG A 60 -8.50 17.62 22.67
C ARG A 60 -7.38 18.65 22.49
N ALA A 61 -7.09 19.42 23.54
CA ALA A 61 -6.08 20.46 23.48
C ALA A 61 -4.68 19.88 23.24
N ALA A 62 -4.34 18.78 23.89
CA ALA A 62 -3.07 18.08 23.69
C ALA A 62 -2.90 17.59 22.25
N LEU A 63 -3.96 17.02 21.67
CA LEU A 63 -3.95 16.56 20.27
C LEU A 63 -3.78 17.71 19.28
N VAL A 64 -4.51 18.81 19.48
CA VAL A 64 -4.40 20.01 18.62
C VAL A 64 -3.00 20.61 18.72
N HIS A 65 -2.42 20.64 19.91
CA HIS A 65 -1.06 21.11 20.13
C HIS A 65 -0.04 20.22 19.41
N ALA A 66 -0.17 18.89 19.50
CA ALA A 66 0.68 17.96 18.78
C ALA A 66 0.61 18.14 17.25
N LEU A 67 -0.61 18.32 16.71
CA LEU A 67 -0.82 18.62 15.29
C LEU A 67 -0.19 19.95 14.87
N ALA A 68 -0.30 20.99 15.70
CA ALA A 68 0.30 22.29 15.43
C ALA A 68 1.84 22.25 15.48
N ALA A 69 2.40 21.49 16.41
CA ALA A 69 3.84 21.33 16.59
C ALA A 69 4.48 20.44 15.51
N PHE A 70 3.70 19.63 14.80
CA PHE A 70 4.21 18.72 13.79
C PHE A 70 4.86 19.47 12.61
N SER A 71 6.02 18.96 12.18
CA SER A 71 6.72 19.39 10.97
C SER A 71 7.34 18.16 10.33
N PHE A 72 7.17 17.99 9.01
CA PHE A 72 7.76 16.87 8.27
C PHE A 72 9.29 16.84 8.40
N ASP A 73 9.96 17.98 8.27
CA ASP A 73 11.42 18.07 8.33
C ASP A 73 11.99 17.56 9.67
N LYS A 74 11.28 17.82 10.78
CA LYS A 74 11.67 17.34 12.10
C LYS A 74 11.32 15.88 12.35
N ALA A 75 10.21 15.43 11.81
CA ALA A 75 9.72 14.07 12.01
C ALA A 75 10.50 13.04 11.15
N GLU A 76 10.94 13.42 9.95
CA GLU A 76 11.78 12.58 9.10
C GLU A 76 13.15 12.28 9.75
N THR A 77 13.67 13.20 10.58
CA THR A 77 14.93 12.96 11.33
C THR A 77 14.78 12.02 12.52
N MET A 78 13.56 11.69 12.94
CA MET A 78 13.31 10.85 14.12
C MET A 78 13.31 9.35 13.85
N ASP A 79 13.46 8.93 12.59
CA ASP A 79 13.48 7.51 12.16
C ASP A 79 12.35 6.66 12.78
N LEU A 80 11.15 7.25 12.84
CA LEU A 80 9.97 6.67 13.49
C LEU A 80 9.28 5.59 12.63
N VAL A 81 9.61 5.54 11.34
CA VAL A 81 8.89 4.72 10.36
C VAL A 81 9.71 3.47 10.04
N PRO A 82 9.19 2.27 10.25
CA PRO A 82 9.86 1.04 9.83
C PRO A 82 9.98 0.97 8.31
N ASP A 83 11.03 0.32 7.80
CA ASP A 83 11.32 0.16 6.36
C ASP A 83 10.18 -0.48 5.57
N HIS A 84 9.38 -1.32 6.21
CA HIS A 84 8.25 -2.04 5.63
C HIS A 84 6.94 -1.63 6.31
N THR A 85 6.28 -0.61 5.77
CA THR A 85 4.95 -0.23 6.23
C THR A 85 3.86 -1.03 5.50
N THR A 86 2.76 -1.32 6.17
CA THR A 86 1.58 -1.99 5.57
C THR A 86 1.07 -1.20 4.36
N ARG A 87 1.16 0.13 4.40
CA ARG A 87 0.77 1.01 3.30
C ARG A 87 1.63 0.80 2.05
N LYS A 88 2.94 0.70 2.22
CA LYS A 88 3.88 0.43 1.12
C LYS A 88 3.61 -0.93 0.49
N LEU A 89 3.44 -1.97 1.32
CA LEU A 89 3.11 -3.32 0.85
C LEU A 89 1.78 -3.37 0.08
N ASN A 90 0.72 -2.74 0.62
CA ASN A 90 -0.58 -2.68 -0.06
C ASN A 90 -0.48 -1.95 -1.40
N ARG A 91 0.28 -0.87 -1.48
CA ARG A 91 0.47 -0.13 -2.73
C ARG A 91 1.21 -0.96 -3.76
N GLU A 92 2.29 -1.62 -3.39
CA GLU A 92 3.02 -2.52 -4.29
C GLU A 92 2.14 -3.66 -4.81
N PHE A 93 1.25 -4.19 -3.96
CA PHE A 93 0.30 -5.21 -4.33
C PHE A 93 -0.79 -4.68 -5.29
N GLU A 94 -1.37 -3.52 -4.99
CA GLU A 94 -2.35 -2.85 -5.86
C GLU A 94 -1.76 -2.52 -7.24
N ASP A 95 -0.52 -2.04 -7.29
CA ASP A 95 0.17 -1.72 -8.55
C ASP A 95 0.42 -2.99 -9.38
N LYS A 96 0.84 -4.09 -8.74
CA LYS A 96 1.01 -5.40 -9.42
C LYS A 96 -0.31 -5.94 -9.95
N LEU A 97 -1.39 -5.88 -9.16
CA LEU A 97 -2.73 -6.30 -9.59
C LEU A 97 -3.22 -5.45 -10.76
N SER A 98 -3.16 -4.13 -10.63
CA SER A 98 -3.61 -3.20 -11.66
C SER A 98 -2.87 -3.43 -12.97
N TRP A 99 -1.54 -3.59 -12.92
CA TRP A 99 -0.74 -3.89 -14.10
C TRP A 99 -1.10 -5.23 -14.74
N THR A 100 -1.36 -6.25 -13.94
CA THR A 100 -1.78 -7.56 -14.43
C THR A 100 -3.12 -7.50 -15.15
N VAL A 101 -4.09 -6.78 -14.58
CA VAL A 101 -5.42 -6.58 -15.18
C VAL A 101 -5.31 -5.78 -16.48
N ILE A 102 -4.58 -4.66 -16.46
CA ILE A 102 -4.36 -3.82 -17.64
C ILE A 102 -3.73 -4.63 -18.77
N ARG A 103 -2.67 -5.39 -18.47
CA ARG A 103 -2.01 -6.26 -19.45
C ARG A 103 -2.96 -7.29 -20.04
N ARG A 104 -3.83 -7.93 -19.23
CA ARG A 104 -4.83 -8.89 -19.71
C ARG A 104 -5.88 -8.25 -20.60
N VAL A 105 -6.36 -7.06 -20.24
CA VAL A 105 -7.33 -6.32 -21.04
C VAL A 105 -6.72 -5.91 -22.38
N ILE A 106 -5.52 -5.34 -22.37
CA ILE A 106 -4.82 -4.94 -23.59
C ILE A 106 -4.54 -6.16 -24.48
N SER A 107 -4.09 -7.27 -23.90
CA SER A 107 -3.82 -8.49 -24.71
C SER A 107 -5.08 -9.04 -25.36
N LYS A 108 -6.23 -9.03 -24.70
CA LYS A 108 -7.51 -9.44 -25.28
C LYS A 108 -8.03 -8.49 -26.36
N LEU A 109 -7.75 -7.19 -26.21
CA LEU A 109 -8.25 -6.18 -27.13
C LEU A 109 -7.41 -6.06 -28.42
N PHE A 110 -6.10 -6.19 -28.30
CA PHE A 110 -5.16 -5.92 -29.38
C PHE A 110 -4.58 -7.17 -30.06
N PHE A 111 -4.63 -8.33 -29.39
CA PHE A 111 -4.11 -9.54 -29.99
C PHE A 111 -5.23 -10.46 -30.47
N PRO A 112 -5.30 -10.80 -31.77
CA PRO A 112 -6.26 -11.76 -32.28
C PRO A 112 -6.00 -13.15 -31.66
N LEU A 113 -7.08 -13.92 -31.54
CA LEU A 113 -7.10 -15.25 -30.91
C LEU A 113 -5.91 -16.16 -31.27
N PRO A 114 -5.47 -16.29 -32.55
CA PRO A 114 -4.35 -17.15 -32.89
C PRO A 114 -3.01 -16.70 -32.27
N VAL A 115 -2.79 -15.40 -32.08
CA VAL A 115 -1.56 -14.87 -31.48
C VAL A 115 -1.55 -15.11 -29.97
N THR A 116 -2.67 -14.94 -29.29
CA THR A 116 -2.79 -15.22 -27.86
C THR A 116 -2.61 -16.71 -27.58
N THR A 117 -3.11 -17.58 -28.44
CA THR A 117 -2.95 -19.03 -28.31
C THR A 117 -1.49 -19.44 -28.54
N ALA A 118 -0.83 -18.89 -29.55
CA ALA A 118 0.59 -19.16 -29.79
C ALA A 118 1.48 -18.72 -28.63
N LEU A 119 1.22 -17.53 -28.08
CA LEU A 119 1.93 -17.02 -26.89
C LEU A 119 1.66 -17.88 -25.64
N ALA A 120 0.42 -18.36 -25.47
CA ALA A 120 0.08 -19.26 -24.36
C ALA A 120 0.82 -20.59 -24.48
N ILE A 121 0.90 -21.18 -25.69
CA ILE A 121 1.66 -22.42 -25.95
C ILE A 121 3.15 -22.20 -25.64
N CYS A 122 3.77 -21.13 -26.15
CA CYS A 122 5.15 -20.81 -25.87
C CYS A 122 5.43 -20.63 -24.36
N HIS A 123 4.49 -20.04 -23.63
CA HIS A 123 4.62 -19.86 -22.18
C HIS A 123 4.48 -21.20 -21.43
N SER A 124 3.59 -22.08 -21.90
CA SER A 124 3.38 -23.41 -21.32
C SER A 124 4.60 -24.33 -21.48
N ILE A 125 5.36 -24.20 -22.56
CA ILE A 125 6.57 -24.99 -22.79
C ILE A 125 7.57 -24.82 -21.64
N LYS A 126 7.72 -23.63 -21.11
CA LYS A 126 8.59 -23.35 -19.95
C LYS A 126 8.18 -24.17 -18.73
N TYR A 127 6.89 -24.15 -18.38
CA TYR A 127 6.37 -24.89 -17.22
C TYR A 127 6.43 -26.39 -17.39
N ILE A 128 6.17 -26.88 -18.62
CA ILE A 128 6.30 -28.30 -18.94
C ILE A 128 7.76 -28.75 -18.79
N ARG A 129 8.71 -27.98 -19.27
CA ARG A 129 10.14 -28.28 -19.12
C ARG A 129 10.58 -28.28 -17.66
N GLU A 130 10.20 -27.25 -16.87
CA GLU A 130 10.47 -27.18 -15.44
C GLU A 130 9.81 -28.34 -14.68
N GLY A 131 8.59 -28.73 -15.06
CA GLY A 131 7.90 -29.89 -14.50
C GLY A 131 8.61 -31.22 -14.78
N ILE A 132 9.07 -31.41 -16.00
CA ILE A 132 9.85 -32.62 -16.39
C ILE A 132 11.18 -32.68 -15.64
N GLU A 133 11.91 -31.59 -15.56
CA GLU A 133 13.16 -31.49 -14.79
C GLU A 133 12.94 -31.80 -13.30
N ALA A 134 11.85 -31.30 -12.70
CA ALA A 134 11.49 -31.56 -11.31
C ALA A 134 11.16 -33.05 -11.07
N LEU A 135 10.46 -33.70 -12.02
CA LEU A 135 10.15 -35.14 -11.97
C LEU A 135 11.42 -35.98 -12.09
N LEU A 136 12.31 -35.64 -13.00
CA LEU A 136 13.60 -36.37 -13.19
C LEU A 136 14.49 -36.28 -11.95
N HIS A 137 14.38 -35.19 -11.19
CA HIS A 137 15.12 -35.01 -9.92
C HIS A 137 14.38 -35.53 -8.69
N GLY A 138 13.22 -36.19 -8.86
CA GLY A 138 12.45 -36.81 -7.77
C GLY A 138 11.83 -35.77 -6.80
N LYS A 139 11.71 -34.49 -7.20
CA LYS A 139 11.12 -33.45 -6.40
C LYS A 139 9.70 -33.13 -6.89
N LEU A 140 8.70 -33.54 -6.11
CA LEU A 140 7.32 -33.09 -6.29
C LEU A 140 7.25 -31.61 -5.92
N SER A 141 7.25 -30.72 -6.91
CA SER A 141 7.10 -29.29 -6.73
C SER A 141 5.74 -28.81 -7.28
N VAL A 142 5.33 -27.61 -6.88
CA VAL A 142 4.11 -26.94 -7.37
C VAL A 142 4.08 -26.88 -8.90
N ALA A 143 5.25 -26.79 -9.55
CA ALA A 143 5.38 -26.79 -11.01
C ALA A 143 4.83 -28.07 -11.69
N VAL A 144 4.84 -29.21 -11.00
CA VAL A 144 4.27 -30.49 -11.52
C VAL A 144 2.74 -30.43 -11.49
N LEU A 145 2.16 -29.80 -10.45
CA LEU A 145 0.71 -29.59 -10.34
C LEU A 145 0.21 -28.61 -11.40
N ASP A 146 0.93 -27.53 -11.65
CA ASP A 146 0.58 -26.54 -12.66
C ASP A 146 0.70 -27.08 -14.09
N ALA A 147 1.57 -28.06 -14.31
CA ALA A 147 1.73 -28.71 -15.64
C ALA A 147 0.62 -29.73 -15.94
N THR A 148 -0.10 -30.20 -14.90
CA THR A 148 -1.19 -31.18 -15.03
C THR A 148 -2.59 -30.58 -14.98
N ALA A 149 -2.72 -29.28 -14.65
CA ALA A 149 -3.97 -28.53 -14.63
C ALA A 149 -4.23 -27.84 -15.98
#